data_e2869dcbe289469e19ceaaffee0bf491
#
_entry.id   e2869dcbe289469e19ceaaffee0bf491
#
_cell.length_a   1.000
_cell.length_b   1.000
_cell.length_c   1.000
_cell.angle_alpha   90.00
_cell.angle_beta   90.00
_cell.angle_gamma   90.00
#
_symmetry.space_group_name_H-M   'P 1'
#
loop_
_entity.id
_entity.type
_entity.pdbx_description
1 polymer ?
#
loop_
_entity_poly.entity_id
_entity_poly.type
_entity_poly.pdbx_seq_one_letter_code
_entity_poly.pdbx_strand_id
1 'polypeptide(L)'
;MPHLTFRELASKRITGYVNWHRNRAKHMVSGTLEALVADIHAKAPDHLTVTGDLVNLASGLEINKAAEWLRMVGPPATTSVVPGNHDAYVPGAHEKAMHAWYDYVRGDTDPDIWRKDFKLWPTFRRRGPVGLIGCSTSIATPPFSASGYFSSRQARETAQLLRQAGEEGLFRVVLIHHPPVRGAASQHKRMIGIRRFAAAVSLGGAELVLHGHTHLNTLNWLHNRHGRVPVVGIASASQGPGSKKPQAAYNLFSISGAPGEWILDWERHALTGDTSEVSLTHNQRLSG
;
A
#
# COMPACT_ATOMS: atom_id res chain seq x y z
N MET A 1 -14.73 5.89 15.71
CA MET A 1 -15.02 6.35 14.34
C MET A 1 -15.56 7.77 14.42
N PRO A 2 -15.17 8.72 13.55
CA PRO A 2 -15.72 10.07 13.58
C PRO A 2 -17.20 10.08 13.23
N HIS A 3 -17.97 10.99 13.85
CA HIS A 3 -19.37 11.20 13.49
C HIS A 3 -19.49 11.70 12.06
N LEU A 4 -20.25 10.98 11.23
CA LEU A 4 -20.54 11.39 9.86
C LEU A 4 -21.66 12.45 9.86
N THR A 5 -21.55 13.43 8.98
CA THR A 5 -22.62 14.39 8.73
C THR A 5 -23.77 13.72 7.96
N PHE A 6 -25.00 14.29 8.04
CA PHE A 6 -26.15 13.77 7.29
C PHE A 6 -25.89 13.68 5.77
N ARG A 7 -25.14 14.62 5.19
CA ARG A 7 -24.76 14.60 3.78
C ARG A 7 -23.79 13.46 3.45
N GLU A 8 -22.91 13.09 4.36
CA GLU A 8 -21.99 11.97 4.20
C GLU A 8 -22.70 10.62 4.33
N LEU A 9 -23.70 10.53 5.19
CA LEU A 9 -24.56 9.34 5.34
C LEU A 9 -25.45 9.08 4.11
N ALA A 10 -25.86 10.11 3.37
CA ALA A 10 -26.67 9.98 2.15
C ALA A 10 -25.83 9.45 0.95
N SER A 11 -24.91 8.51 1.18
CA SER A 11 -24.01 7.94 0.16
C SER A 11 -23.69 6.48 0.49
N LYS A 12 -22.85 5.82 -0.33
CA LYS A 12 -22.28 4.48 -0.04
C LYS A 12 -21.72 4.36 1.39
N ARG A 13 -21.37 5.46 2.05
CA ARG A 13 -20.85 5.47 3.43
C ARG A 13 -21.78 4.83 4.43
N ILE A 14 -23.10 4.86 4.23
CA ILE A 14 -24.07 4.20 5.13
C ILE A 14 -23.83 2.69 5.22
N THR A 15 -23.57 2.03 4.10
CA THR A 15 -23.28 0.58 4.08
C THR A 15 -21.97 0.25 4.75
N GLY A 16 -20.95 1.09 4.56
CA GLY A 16 -19.66 0.95 5.21
C GLY A 16 -19.73 1.22 6.73
N TYR A 17 -20.51 2.21 7.15
CA TYR A 17 -20.75 2.53 8.54
C TYR A 17 -21.41 1.36 9.29
N VAL A 18 -22.48 0.77 8.72
CA VAL A 18 -23.13 -0.42 9.28
C VAL A 18 -22.19 -1.62 9.35
N ASN A 19 -21.41 -1.86 8.29
CA ASN A 19 -20.44 -2.94 8.26
C ASN A 19 -19.31 -2.76 9.29
N TRP A 20 -18.86 -1.50 9.50
CA TRP A 20 -17.86 -1.20 10.51
C TRP A 20 -18.36 -1.52 11.92
N HIS A 21 -19.54 -1.06 12.29
CA HIS A 21 -20.13 -1.34 13.61
C HIS A 21 -20.37 -2.82 13.87
N ARG A 22 -20.78 -3.58 12.83
CA ARG A 22 -21.07 -5.02 12.97
C ARG A 22 -19.81 -5.89 13.05
N ASN A 23 -18.77 -5.55 12.26
CA ASN A 23 -17.69 -6.49 11.99
C ASN A 23 -16.28 -5.98 12.37
N ARG A 24 -16.00 -4.67 12.28
CA ARG A 24 -14.63 -4.15 12.45
C ARG A 24 -14.36 -3.56 13.83
N ALA A 25 -15.34 -2.87 14.42
CA ALA A 25 -15.15 -2.19 15.70
C ALA A 25 -14.67 -3.10 16.83
N LYS A 26 -15.08 -4.37 16.80
CA LYS A 26 -14.74 -5.37 17.83
C LYS A 26 -13.29 -5.84 17.80
N HIS A 27 -12.60 -5.67 16.68
CA HIS A 27 -11.24 -6.19 16.47
C HIS A 27 -10.19 -5.08 16.27
N MET A 28 -10.59 -3.81 16.34
CA MET A 28 -9.66 -2.69 16.35
C MET A 28 -9.36 -2.31 17.80
N VAL A 29 -8.34 -2.95 18.36
CA VAL A 29 -7.89 -2.70 19.73
C VAL A 29 -7.04 -1.44 19.73
N SER A 30 -7.30 -0.50 20.67
CA SER A 30 -6.43 0.65 20.86
C SER A 30 -5.05 0.17 21.31
N GLY A 31 -4.00 0.81 20.82
CA GLY A 31 -2.61 0.43 21.12
C GLY A 31 -1.97 -0.53 20.12
N THR A 32 -2.75 -1.26 19.29
CA THR A 32 -2.20 -2.19 18.28
C THR A 32 -1.32 -1.47 17.25
N LEU A 33 -1.84 -0.39 16.67
CA LEU A 33 -1.13 0.38 15.65
C LEU A 33 0.07 1.12 16.25
N GLU A 34 -0.10 1.66 17.45
CA GLU A 34 0.94 2.36 18.21
C GLU A 34 2.11 1.44 18.54
N ALA A 35 1.84 0.21 18.99
CA ALA A 35 2.87 -0.78 19.28
C ALA A 35 3.64 -1.17 18.01
N LEU A 36 2.92 -1.37 16.90
CA LEU A 36 3.55 -1.69 15.62
C LEU A 36 4.45 -0.56 15.11
N VAL A 37 3.99 0.68 15.19
CA VAL A 37 4.77 1.86 14.78
C VAL A 37 5.98 2.07 15.68
N ALA A 38 5.85 1.84 16.99
CA ALA A 38 6.97 1.93 17.92
C ALA A 38 8.07 0.89 17.60
N ASP A 39 7.69 -0.35 17.25
CA ASP A 39 8.66 -1.37 16.86
C ASP A 39 9.31 -1.05 15.51
N ILE A 40 8.55 -0.53 14.53
CA ILE A 40 9.10 -0.04 13.25
C ILE A 40 10.16 1.05 13.51
N HIS A 41 9.87 2.02 14.37
CA HIS A 41 10.84 3.07 14.72
C HIS A 41 12.08 2.52 15.43
N ALA A 42 11.93 1.50 16.28
CA ALA A 42 13.06 0.83 16.93
C ALA A 42 13.96 0.08 15.94
N LYS A 43 13.40 -0.41 14.81
CA LYS A 43 14.17 -1.00 13.71
C LYS A 43 14.87 0.04 12.83
N ALA A 44 14.49 1.31 12.94
CA ALA A 44 15.06 2.44 12.21
C ALA A 44 15.24 2.19 10.69
N PRO A 45 14.17 1.82 9.93
CA PRO A 45 14.30 1.58 8.49
C PRO A 45 14.63 2.88 7.74
N ASP A 46 15.42 2.79 6.67
CA ASP A 46 15.76 3.93 5.80
C ASP A 46 14.51 4.52 5.12
N HIS A 47 13.50 3.69 4.86
CA HIS A 47 12.26 4.12 4.21
C HIS A 47 11.06 3.26 4.61
N LEU A 48 9.95 3.92 4.92
CA LEU A 48 8.66 3.29 5.22
C LEU A 48 7.70 3.39 4.02
N THR A 49 6.99 2.31 3.73
CA THR A 49 5.96 2.30 2.69
C THR A 49 4.60 1.88 3.26
N VAL A 50 3.55 2.66 2.95
CA VAL A 50 2.17 2.36 3.34
C VAL A 50 1.36 2.02 2.09
N THR A 51 0.85 0.79 2.04
CA THR A 51 0.17 0.25 0.86
C THR A 51 -1.34 0.53 0.83
N GLY A 52 -1.78 1.60 1.49
CA GLY A 52 -3.13 2.18 1.36
C GLY A 52 -4.14 1.77 2.43
N ASP A 53 -5.38 2.24 2.25
CA ASP A 53 -6.50 2.10 3.19
C ASP A 53 -6.22 2.79 4.55
N LEU A 54 -5.76 4.04 4.48
CA LEU A 54 -5.52 4.86 5.67
C LEU A 54 -6.82 5.31 6.34
N VAL A 55 -7.92 5.31 5.61
CA VAL A 55 -9.25 5.68 6.09
C VAL A 55 -10.25 4.54 5.89
N ASN A 56 -11.42 4.64 6.49
CA ASN A 56 -12.45 3.61 6.33
C ASN A 56 -13.58 4.04 5.38
N LEU A 57 -14.10 5.25 5.52
CA LEU A 57 -15.20 5.78 4.73
C LEU A 57 -14.82 7.03 3.91
N ALA A 58 -13.58 7.47 4.04
CA ALA A 58 -13.03 8.66 3.40
C ALA A 58 -13.85 9.94 3.70
N SER A 59 -14.31 10.10 4.94
CA SER A 59 -14.85 11.37 5.41
C SER A 59 -13.73 12.42 5.50
N GLY A 60 -14.08 13.70 5.42
CA GLY A 60 -13.09 14.78 5.55
C GLY A 60 -12.28 14.70 6.85
N LEU A 61 -12.96 14.34 7.95
CA LEU A 61 -12.31 14.18 9.24
C LEU A 61 -11.34 13.00 9.28
N GLU A 62 -11.68 11.84 8.66
CA GLU A 62 -10.77 10.71 8.56
C GLU A 62 -9.53 11.06 7.72
N ILE A 63 -9.71 11.75 6.59
CA ILE A 63 -8.61 12.19 5.73
C ILE A 63 -7.62 13.08 6.47
N ASN A 64 -8.13 14.05 7.24
CA ASN A 64 -7.28 14.96 8.03
C ASN A 64 -6.56 14.22 9.16
N LYS A 65 -7.24 13.33 9.88
CA LYS A 65 -6.61 12.47 10.91
C LYS A 65 -5.53 11.56 10.33
N ALA A 66 -5.75 11.01 9.14
CA ALA A 66 -4.72 10.23 8.46
C ALA A 66 -3.50 11.09 8.09
N ALA A 67 -3.69 12.36 7.68
CA ALA A 67 -2.59 13.29 7.45
C ALA A 67 -1.80 13.59 8.75
N GLU A 68 -2.49 13.77 9.87
CA GLU A 68 -1.86 13.94 11.19
C GLU A 68 -1.06 12.68 11.59
N TRP A 69 -1.65 11.50 11.42
CA TRP A 69 -1.00 10.23 11.69
C TRP A 69 0.25 10.02 10.83
N LEU A 70 0.21 10.33 9.54
CA LEU A 70 1.38 10.24 8.66
C LEU A 70 2.56 11.08 9.17
N ARG A 71 2.30 12.30 9.70
CA ARG A 71 3.35 13.13 10.29
C ARG A 71 3.98 12.51 11.54
N MET A 72 3.21 11.74 12.33
CA MET A 72 3.73 11.01 13.50
C MET A 72 4.53 9.77 13.10
N VAL A 73 4.15 9.11 12.02
CA VAL A 73 4.83 7.90 11.52
C VAL A 73 6.19 8.22 10.94
N GLY A 74 6.33 9.32 10.21
CA GLY A 74 7.62 9.74 9.67
C GLY A 74 7.51 10.90 8.69
N PRO A 75 8.64 11.54 8.36
CA PRO A 75 8.67 12.64 7.41
C PRO A 75 8.41 12.14 5.97
N PRO A 76 7.88 13.00 5.09
CA PRO A 76 7.61 12.65 3.68
C PRO A 76 8.85 12.18 2.91
N ALA A 77 10.05 12.63 3.31
CA ALA A 77 11.30 12.22 2.67
C ALA A 77 11.59 10.72 2.81
N THR A 78 11.19 10.11 3.94
CA THR A 78 11.41 8.70 4.26
C THR A 78 10.13 7.88 4.35
N THR A 79 9.00 8.44 3.93
CA THR A 79 7.71 7.74 3.96
C THR A 79 6.98 7.90 2.62
N SER A 80 6.57 6.79 2.02
CA SER A 80 5.77 6.76 0.79
C SER A 80 4.42 6.09 1.02
N VAL A 81 3.38 6.64 0.39
CA VAL A 81 2.01 6.13 0.48
C VAL A 81 1.44 5.89 -0.92
N VAL A 82 0.75 4.76 -1.12
CA VAL A 82 -0.14 4.57 -2.26
C VAL A 82 -1.57 4.38 -1.76
N PRO A 83 -2.59 4.90 -2.45
CA PRO A 83 -3.96 4.86 -1.94
C PRO A 83 -4.59 3.47 -2.10
N GLY A 84 -5.45 3.10 -1.15
CA GLY A 84 -6.32 1.95 -1.19
C GLY A 84 -7.76 2.27 -1.64
N ASN A 85 -8.60 1.24 -1.70
CA ASN A 85 -9.99 1.42 -2.12
C ASN A 85 -10.84 2.19 -1.10
N HIS A 86 -10.48 2.14 0.18
CA HIS A 86 -11.13 2.93 1.21
C HIS A 86 -10.78 4.43 1.09
N ASP A 87 -9.60 4.78 0.60
CA ASP A 87 -9.17 6.16 0.36
C ASP A 87 -9.92 6.81 -0.82
N ALA A 88 -10.53 5.98 -1.69
CA ALA A 88 -11.38 6.38 -2.80
C ALA A 88 -12.86 5.94 -2.61
N TYR A 89 -13.34 5.86 -1.38
CA TYR A 89 -14.59 5.17 -1.04
C TYR A 89 -15.84 5.72 -1.76
N VAL A 90 -15.89 7.03 -2.02
CA VAL A 90 -16.94 7.72 -2.77
C VAL A 90 -16.33 8.64 -3.82
N PRO A 91 -17.09 9.06 -4.84
CA PRO A 91 -16.60 10.05 -5.82
C PRO A 91 -16.02 11.30 -5.16
N GLY A 92 -14.86 11.75 -5.66
CA GLY A 92 -14.12 12.91 -5.13
C GLY A 92 -13.32 12.67 -3.85
N ALA A 93 -13.46 11.52 -3.18
CA ALA A 93 -12.69 11.21 -1.97
C ALA A 93 -11.21 10.99 -2.28
N HIS A 94 -10.89 10.25 -3.35
CA HIS A 94 -9.52 10.04 -3.78
C HIS A 94 -8.75 11.36 -3.97
N GLU A 95 -9.35 12.33 -4.66
CA GLU A 95 -8.73 13.63 -4.92
C GLU A 95 -8.45 14.39 -3.60
N LYS A 96 -9.41 14.38 -2.67
CA LYS A 96 -9.25 15.00 -1.35
C LYS A 96 -8.13 14.35 -0.54
N ALA A 97 -8.07 13.01 -0.56
CA ALA A 97 -7.03 12.26 0.12
C ALA A 97 -5.64 12.55 -0.47
N MET A 98 -5.51 12.51 -1.81
CA MET A 98 -4.24 12.82 -2.47
C MET A 98 -3.77 14.25 -2.21
N HIS A 99 -4.67 15.22 -2.17
CA HIS A 99 -4.35 16.59 -1.78
C HIS A 99 -3.84 16.68 -0.34
N ALA A 100 -4.55 16.05 0.61
CA ALA A 100 -4.18 16.10 2.03
C ALA A 100 -2.87 15.39 2.36
N TRP A 101 -2.50 14.36 1.58
CA TRP A 101 -1.31 13.54 1.77
C TRP A 101 -0.25 13.75 0.68
N TYR A 102 -0.32 14.85 -0.05
CA TYR A 102 0.44 15.06 -1.30
C TYR A 102 1.93 14.81 -1.14
N ASP A 103 2.55 15.33 -0.08
CA ASP A 103 3.98 15.16 0.14
C ASP A 103 4.40 13.69 0.36
N TYR A 104 3.48 12.83 0.80
CA TYR A 104 3.70 11.40 1.00
C TYR A 104 3.45 10.56 -0.25
N VAL A 105 2.69 11.07 -1.21
CA VAL A 105 2.30 10.34 -2.42
C VAL A 105 3.01 10.79 -3.69
N ARG A 106 3.48 12.04 -3.76
CA ARG A 106 4.17 12.59 -4.95
C ARG A 106 5.52 11.92 -5.19
N GLY A 107 5.94 11.87 -6.43
CA GLY A 107 7.29 11.48 -6.85
C GLY A 107 8.33 12.60 -6.62
N ASP A 108 9.60 12.27 -6.78
CA ASP A 108 10.70 13.24 -6.57
C ASP A 108 10.73 14.34 -7.63
N THR A 109 10.18 14.09 -8.81
CA THR A 109 10.12 15.07 -9.93
C THR A 109 8.73 15.67 -10.15
N ASP A 110 7.75 15.28 -9.33
CA ASP A 110 6.40 15.83 -9.40
C ASP A 110 6.38 17.26 -8.88
N PRO A 111 5.38 18.10 -9.27
CA PRO A 111 5.25 19.45 -8.74
C PRO A 111 5.27 19.51 -7.21
N ASP A 112 5.85 20.55 -6.63
CA ASP A 112 5.88 20.71 -5.16
C ASP A 112 4.49 21.01 -4.56
N ILE A 113 3.57 21.51 -5.36
CA ILE A 113 2.21 21.87 -4.93
C ILE A 113 1.19 21.02 -5.69
N TRP A 114 0.22 20.48 -4.96
CA TRP A 114 -0.90 19.74 -5.52
C TRP A 114 -1.64 20.55 -6.60
N ARG A 115 -1.90 19.90 -7.72
CA ARG A 115 -2.69 20.44 -8.83
C ARG A 115 -3.74 19.42 -9.26
N LYS A 116 -4.99 19.83 -9.34
CA LYS A 116 -6.12 18.95 -9.67
C LYS A 116 -6.01 18.30 -11.05
N ASP A 117 -5.45 19.02 -12.01
CA ASP A 117 -5.23 18.57 -13.39
C ASP A 117 -3.99 17.68 -13.54
N PHE A 118 -3.16 17.58 -12.50
CA PHE A 118 -1.95 16.76 -12.53
C PHE A 118 -2.26 15.27 -12.41
N LYS A 119 -1.74 14.49 -13.35
CA LYS A 119 -1.89 13.03 -13.38
C LYS A 119 -0.83 12.35 -12.53
N LEU A 120 -1.04 12.31 -11.24
CA LEU A 120 -0.09 11.86 -10.23
C LEU A 120 0.49 10.45 -10.50
N TRP A 121 -0.32 9.47 -10.90
CA TRP A 121 0.12 8.07 -10.97
C TRP A 121 0.54 7.63 -12.37
N PRO A 122 1.65 6.83 -12.50
CA PRO A 122 2.56 6.34 -11.46
C PRO A 122 3.51 7.42 -10.97
N THR A 123 4.01 7.29 -9.73
CA THR A 123 5.03 8.16 -9.12
C THR A 123 6.37 7.44 -9.04
N PHE A 124 7.47 8.20 -8.98
CA PHE A 124 8.81 7.66 -8.83
C PHE A 124 9.56 8.39 -7.71
N ARG A 125 10.17 7.61 -6.81
CA ARG A 125 11.08 8.10 -5.76
C ARG A 125 12.37 7.29 -5.76
N ARG A 126 13.52 7.96 -5.71
CA ARG A 126 14.80 7.31 -5.52
C ARG A 126 15.26 7.44 -4.06
N ARG A 127 15.60 6.32 -3.45
CA ARG A 127 16.14 6.27 -2.07
C ARG A 127 17.41 5.43 -2.07
N GLY A 128 18.57 6.13 -2.16
CA GLY A 128 19.85 5.45 -2.36
C GLY A 128 19.84 4.58 -3.61
N PRO A 129 20.10 3.26 -3.49
CA PRO A 129 20.10 2.31 -4.61
C PRO A 129 18.69 1.80 -4.96
N VAL A 130 17.64 2.25 -4.28
CA VAL A 130 16.26 1.75 -4.47
C VAL A 130 15.42 2.75 -5.23
N GLY A 131 14.74 2.29 -6.30
CA GLY A 131 13.69 3.01 -7.00
C GLY A 131 12.30 2.52 -6.54
N LEU A 132 11.51 3.41 -5.95
CA LEU A 132 10.14 3.15 -5.50
C LEU A 132 9.15 3.66 -6.55
N ILE A 133 8.38 2.76 -7.15
CA ILE A 133 7.36 3.10 -8.15
C ILE A 133 5.97 2.94 -7.51
N GLY A 134 5.33 4.07 -7.21
CA GLY A 134 3.99 4.11 -6.67
C GLY A 134 2.92 4.00 -7.75
N CYS A 135 1.99 3.05 -7.60
CA CYS A 135 0.86 2.86 -8.49
C CYS A 135 -0.47 2.97 -7.76
N SER A 136 -1.45 3.63 -8.36
CA SER A 136 -2.80 3.67 -7.82
C SER A 136 -3.73 2.75 -8.59
N THR A 137 -4.50 1.97 -7.84
CA THR A 137 -5.64 1.20 -8.35
C THR A 137 -6.97 1.67 -7.75
N SER A 138 -6.92 2.75 -6.99
CA SER A 138 -8.05 3.25 -6.21
C SER A 138 -9.04 4.00 -7.07
N ILE A 139 -10.26 3.51 -7.07
CA ILE A 139 -11.42 4.10 -7.76
C ILE A 139 -12.65 4.04 -6.85
N ALA A 140 -13.55 4.99 -7.01
CA ALA A 140 -14.86 4.90 -6.39
C ALA A 140 -15.66 3.77 -7.06
N THR A 141 -16.20 2.85 -6.25
CA THR A 141 -16.95 1.68 -6.71
C THR A 141 -18.36 1.68 -6.16
N PRO A 142 -19.33 0.99 -6.81
CA PRO A 142 -20.67 0.79 -6.25
C PRO A 142 -20.64 0.11 -4.87
N PRO A 143 -21.73 0.15 -4.09
CA PRO A 143 -21.88 -0.63 -2.87
C PRO A 143 -21.52 -2.11 -3.10
N PHE A 144 -20.92 -2.75 -2.07
CA PHE A 144 -20.47 -4.14 -2.07
C PHE A 144 -19.33 -4.47 -3.04
N SER A 145 -18.76 -3.49 -3.74
CA SER A 145 -17.56 -3.65 -4.56
C SER A 145 -16.39 -2.90 -3.92
N ALA A 146 -15.23 -3.55 -3.94
CA ALA A 146 -13.94 -3.00 -3.53
C ALA A 146 -12.87 -3.36 -4.58
N SER A 147 -13.26 -3.38 -5.87
CA SER A 147 -12.35 -3.65 -6.97
C SER A 147 -11.48 -2.44 -7.29
N GLY A 148 -10.26 -2.70 -7.73
CA GLY A 148 -9.34 -1.68 -8.22
C GLY A 148 -9.25 -1.66 -9.74
N TYR A 149 -8.71 -0.59 -10.29
CA TYR A 149 -8.50 -0.45 -11.73
C TYR A 149 -7.09 0.05 -12.06
N PHE A 150 -6.35 -0.74 -12.83
CA PHE A 150 -5.04 -0.38 -13.35
C PHE A 150 -5.15 -0.08 -14.84
N SER A 151 -4.99 1.19 -15.21
CA SER A 151 -5.23 1.68 -16.57
C SER A 151 -4.11 1.31 -17.56
N SER A 152 -4.41 1.31 -18.86
CA SER A 152 -3.41 1.10 -19.91
C SER A 152 -2.37 2.23 -19.97
N ARG A 153 -2.77 3.48 -19.66
CA ARG A 153 -1.83 4.61 -19.54
C ARG A 153 -0.82 4.32 -18.42
N GLN A 154 -1.31 4.07 -17.21
CA GLN A 154 -0.44 3.82 -16.04
C GLN A 154 0.46 2.61 -16.29
N ALA A 155 -0.02 1.55 -16.97
CA ALA A 155 0.80 0.39 -17.31
C ALA A 155 2.00 0.75 -18.21
N ARG A 156 1.80 1.59 -19.23
CA ARG A 156 2.90 2.04 -20.12
C ARG A 156 3.91 2.89 -19.36
N GLU A 157 3.43 3.84 -18.57
CA GLU A 157 4.27 4.75 -17.79
C GLU A 157 5.03 3.99 -16.69
N THR A 158 4.39 3.04 -16.00
CA THR A 158 5.05 2.14 -15.03
C THR A 158 6.16 1.33 -15.69
N ALA A 159 5.91 0.74 -16.87
CA ALA A 159 6.94 -0.01 -17.58
C ALA A 159 8.13 0.88 -18.00
N GLN A 160 7.88 2.13 -18.36
CA GLN A 160 8.92 3.10 -18.70
C GLN A 160 9.77 3.46 -17.48
N LEU A 161 9.15 3.81 -16.35
CA LEU A 161 9.85 4.13 -15.10
C LEU A 161 10.68 2.95 -14.59
N LEU A 162 10.12 1.73 -14.63
CA LEU A 162 10.83 0.52 -14.26
C LEU A 162 12.07 0.27 -15.11
N ARG A 163 11.96 0.49 -16.43
CA ARG A 163 13.10 0.34 -17.35
C ARG A 163 14.17 1.38 -17.07
N GLN A 164 13.80 2.67 -16.96
CA GLN A 164 14.73 3.75 -16.63
C GLN A 164 15.47 3.47 -15.31
N ALA A 165 14.75 3.09 -14.26
CA ALA A 165 15.36 2.72 -12.98
C ALA A 165 16.31 1.52 -13.11
N GLY A 166 15.98 0.54 -13.96
CA GLY A 166 16.87 -0.60 -14.24
C GLY A 166 18.13 -0.19 -15.02
N GLU A 167 18.03 0.73 -15.97
CA GLU A 167 19.16 1.31 -16.71
C GLU A 167 20.09 2.10 -15.78
N GLU A 168 19.55 2.73 -14.74
CA GLU A 168 20.30 3.38 -13.66
C GLU A 168 20.87 2.40 -12.62
N GLY A 169 20.64 1.10 -12.77
CA GLY A 169 21.10 0.06 -11.85
C GLY A 169 20.36 0.04 -10.50
N LEU A 170 19.14 0.55 -10.41
CA LEU A 170 18.39 0.58 -9.15
C LEU A 170 17.67 -0.75 -8.89
N PHE A 171 17.57 -1.12 -7.61
CA PHE A 171 16.62 -2.12 -7.12
C PHE A 171 15.20 -1.54 -7.18
N ARG A 172 14.31 -2.17 -7.97
CA ARG A 172 12.99 -1.60 -8.29
C ARG A 172 11.89 -2.23 -7.45
N VAL A 173 11.25 -1.40 -6.62
CA VAL A 173 10.10 -1.79 -5.80
C VAL A 173 8.84 -1.15 -6.34
N VAL A 174 7.81 -1.95 -6.63
CA VAL A 174 6.50 -1.45 -7.02
C VAL A 174 5.55 -1.49 -5.84
N LEU A 175 4.96 -0.35 -5.51
CA LEU A 175 3.94 -0.19 -4.48
C LEU A 175 2.56 -0.12 -5.14
N ILE A 176 1.62 -0.98 -4.70
CA ILE A 176 0.26 -1.02 -5.23
C ILE A 176 -0.69 -1.54 -4.15
N HIS A 177 -1.94 -1.08 -4.12
CA HIS A 177 -2.86 -1.54 -3.07
C HIS A 177 -3.46 -2.92 -3.33
N HIS A 178 -4.09 -3.10 -4.50
CA HIS A 178 -4.75 -4.37 -4.83
C HIS A 178 -3.72 -5.41 -5.32
N PRO A 179 -3.82 -6.67 -4.87
CA PRO A 179 -2.90 -7.72 -5.31
C PRO A 179 -2.94 -7.90 -6.83
N PRO A 180 -1.80 -7.79 -7.52
CA PRO A 180 -1.73 -7.88 -8.98
C PRO A 180 -1.62 -9.31 -9.48
N VAL A 181 -2.12 -10.28 -8.72
CA VAL A 181 -2.06 -11.72 -9.01
C VAL A 181 -3.47 -12.29 -9.13
N ARG A 182 -3.68 -13.18 -10.11
CA ARG A 182 -4.97 -13.85 -10.29
C ARG A 182 -5.26 -14.79 -9.12
N GLY A 183 -6.51 -14.78 -8.66
CA GLY A 183 -6.96 -15.61 -7.56
C GLY A 183 -6.60 -15.09 -6.16
N ALA A 184 -5.75 -14.06 -6.05
CA ALA A 184 -5.37 -13.50 -4.76
C ALA A 184 -6.50 -12.71 -4.06
N ALA A 185 -7.52 -12.30 -4.78
CA ALA A 185 -8.72 -11.65 -4.23
C ALA A 185 -9.99 -12.16 -4.96
N SER A 186 -11.12 -12.14 -4.25
CA SER A 186 -12.44 -12.47 -4.83
C SER A 186 -12.84 -11.49 -5.94
N GLN A 187 -13.78 -11.91 -6.80
CA GLN A 187 -14.13 -11.16 -8.02
C GLN A 187 -14.51 -9.69 -7.77
N HIS A 188 -15.27 -9.42 -6.71
CA HIS A 188 -15.71 -8.07 -6.34
C HIS A 188 -14.64 -7.24 -5.59
N LYS A 189 -13.47 -7.82 -5.33
CA LYS A 189 -12.31 -7.19 -4.66
C LYS A 189 -11.04 -7.22 -5.49
N ARG A 190 -11.07 -7.86 -6.67
CA ARG A 190 -9.87 -8.01 -7.50
C ARG A 190 -9.45 -6.71 -8.18
N MET A 191 -8.21 -6.66 -8.60
CA MET A 191 -7.72 -5.64 -9.53
C MET A 191 -8.20 -5.94 -10.96
N ILE A 192 -8.84 -4.96 -11.60
CA ILE A 192 -9.09 -4.96 -13.04
C ILE A 192 -7.82 -4.44 -13.71
N GLY A 193 -7.23 -5.23 -14.63
CA GLY A 193 -5.97 -4.88 -15.30
C GLY A 193 -4.75 -5.68 -14.84
N ILE A 194 -4.92 -6.80 -14.15
CA ILE A 194 -3.84 -7.71 -13.73
C ILE A 194 -2.91 -8.05 -14.91
N ARG A 195 -3.45 -8.36 -16.11
CA ARG A 195 -2.63 -8.65 -17.29
C ARG A 195 -1.77 -7.45 -17.72
N ARG A 196 -2.31 -6.23 -17.62
CA ARG A 196 -1.58 -4.99 -17.96
C ARG A 196 -0.45 -4.73 -16.98
N PHE A 197 -0.70 -4.95 -15.69
CA PHE A 197 0.33 -4.84 -14.65
C PHE A 197 1.45 -5.89 -14.86
N ALA A 198 1.08 -7.15 -15.04
CA ALA A 198 2.05 -8.22 -15.31
C ALA A 198 2.91 -7.94 -16.56
N ALA A 199 2.29 -7.41 -17.63
CA ALA A 199 3.02 -6.99 -18.82
C ALA A 199 3.97 -5.81 -18.53
N ALA A 200 3.56 -4.82 -17.73
CA ALA A 200 4.42 -3.71 -17.35
C ALA A 200 5.64 -4.17 -16.56
N VAL A 201 5.46 -5.06 -15.58
CA VAL A 201 6.55 -5.69 -14.81
C VAL A 201 7.43 -6.56 -15.69
N SER A 202 6.85 -7.32 -16.63
CA SER A 202 7.61 -8.18 -17.56
C SER A 202 8.50 -7.36 -18.49
N LEU A 203 8.01 -6.23 -19.00
CA LEU A 203 8.72 -5.36 -19.94
C LEU A 203 9.73 -4.43 -19.25
N GLY A 204 9.35 -3.86 -18.12
CA GLY A 204 10.16 -2.88 -17.39
C GLY A 204 11.17 -3.52 -16.42
N GLY A 205 10.85 -4.72 -15.92
CA GLY A 205 11.57 -5.35 -14.81
C GLY A 205 11.07 -4.83 -13.44
N ALA A 206 11.24 -5.63 -12.42
CA ALA A 206 11.10 -5.25 -11.01
C ALA A 206 11.76 -6.34 -10.17
N GLU A 207 12.22 -6.00 -8.97
CA GLU A 207 12.77 -6.93 -8.00
C GLU A 207 11.78 -7.27 -6.89
N LEU A 208 10.80 -6.38 -6.62
CA LEU A 208 9.82 -6.56 -5.55
C LEU A 208 8.51 -5.84 -5.86
N VAL A 209 7.37 -6.46 -5.51
CA VAL A 209 6.06 -5.82 -5.53
C VAL A 209 5.41 -5.94 -4.15
N LEU A 210 4.96 -4.82 -3.57
CA LEU A 210 4.31 -4.76 -2.27
C LEU A 210 2.84 -4.37 -2.42
N HIS A 211 1.96 -5.10 -1.71
CA HIS A 211 0.53 -4.81 -1.74
C HIS A 211 -0.17 -5.01 -0.38
N GLY A 212 -1.37 -4.43 -0.25
CA GLY A 212 -2.26 -4.56 0.90
C GLY A 212 -3.56 -5.28 0.57
N HIS A 213 -4.70 -4.64 0.88
CA HIS A 213 -6.07 -4.98 0.51
C HIS A 213 -6.66 -6.27 1.10
N THR A 214 -5.95 -7.39 1.03
CA THR A 214 -6.48 -8.70 1.46
C THR A 214 -6.46 -8.88 2.96
N HIS A 215 -5.65 -8.09 3.67
CA HIS A 215 -5.34 -8.25 5.09
C HIS A 215 -4.79 -9.65 5.40
N LEU A 216 -3.99 -10.20 4.49
CA LEU A 216 -3.36 -11.50 4.60
C LEU A 216 -1.85 -11.38 4.37
N ASN A 217 -1.10 -12.16 5.11
CA ASN A 217 0.32 -12.35 4.86
C ASN A 217 0.49 -13.31 3.69
N THR A 218 0.91 -12.82 2.55
CA THR A 218 1.01 -13.61 1.31
C THR A 218 2.34 -13.41 0.61
N LEU A 219 2.83 -14.48 -0.02
CA LEU A 219 3.90 -14.43 -1.00
C LEU A 219 3.40 -15.08 -2.29
N ASN A 220 3.37 -14.31 -3.35
CA ASN A 220 3.05 -14.73 -4.71
C ASN A 220 4.20 -14.35 -5.63
N TRP A 221 4.14 -14.76 -6.90
CA TRP A 221 5.20 -14.52 -7.85
C TRP A 221 4.66 -14.01 -9.18
N LEU A 222 5.29 -12.99 -9.72
CA LEU A 222 5.21 -12.62 -11.12
C LEU A 222 6.50 -13.05 -11.83
N HIS A 223 6.52 -12.91 -13.15
CA HIS A 223 7.69 -13.23 -13.95
C HIS A 223 8.05 -12.02 -14.81
N ASN A 224 9.33 -11.73 -14.91
CA ASN A 224 9.91 -10.82 -15.88
C ASN A 224 10.96 -11.58 -16.71
N ARG A 225 11.66 -10.88 -17.63
CA ARG A 225 12.71 -11.49 -18.46
C ARG A 225 13.95 -11.97 -17.68
N HIS A 226 14.10 -11.54 -16.44
CA HIS A 226 15.26 -11.85 -15.59
C HIS A 226 14.94 -12.90 -14.53
N GLY A 227 13.68 -13.35 -14.43
CA GLY A 227 13.29 -14.39 -13.49
C GLY A 227 11.97 -14.12 -12.76
N ARG A 228 11.90 -14.57 -11.52
CA ARG A 228 10.72 -14.45 -10.67
C ARG A 228 10.77 -13.16 -9.86
N VAL A 229 9.62 -12.48 -9.74
CA VAL A 229 9.46 -11.25 -8.96
C VAL A 229 8.54 -11.56 -7.78
N PRO A 230 9.00 -11.45 -6.53
CA PRO A 230 8.15 -11.65 -5.36
C PRO A 230 7.09 -10.57 -5.27
N VAL A 231 5.86 -10.99 -4.95
CA VAL A 231 4.68 -10.16 -4.71
C VAL A 231 4.23 -10.40 -3.29
N VAL A 232 4.56 -9.48 -2.40
CA VAL A 232 4.38 -9.66 -0.96
C VAL A 232 3.20 -8.84 -0.46
N GLY A 233 2.25 -9.51 0.16
CA GLY A 233 1.11 -8.92 0.84
C GLY A 233 1.27 -8.97 2.35
N ILE A 234 0.58 -8.06 3.04
CA ILE A 234 0.67 -7.91 4.49
C ILE A 234 -0.70 -7.84 5.15
N ALA A 235 -0.79 -8.28 6.41
CA ALA A 235 -1.94 -8.08 7.27
C ALA A 235 -2.21 -6.58 7.53
N SER A 236 -3.43 -6.25 7.94
CA SER A 236 -3.76 -4.86 8.32
C SER A 236 -3.02 -4.45 9.59
N ALA A 237 -2.36 -3.30 9.57
CA ALA A 237 -1.61 -2.75 10.71
C ALA A 237 -2.49 -2.41 11.94
N SER A 238 -3.81 -2.39 11.78
CA SER A 238 -4.77 -2.14 12.86
C SER A 238 -5.56 -3.38 13.31
N GLN A 239 -5.19 -4.57 12.84
CA GLN A 239 -5.91 -5.80 13.16
C GLN A 239 -5.47 -6.36 14.52
N GLY A 240 -6.36 -6.24 15.52
CA GLY A 240 -6.19 -6.85 16.83
C GLY A 240 -6.46 -8.37 16.85
N PRO A 241 -6.27 -9.01 18.00
CA PRO A 241 -6.55 -10.43 18.20
C PRO A 241 -8.04 -10.80 18.04
N GLY A 242 -8.34 -12.11 18.01
CA GLY A 242 -9.72 -12.64 17.98
C GLY A 242 -10.41 -12.61 16.61
N SER A 243 -9.75 -12.16 15.55
CA SER A 243 -10.26 -12.21 14.18
C SER A 243 -9.83 -13.50 13.47
N LYS A 244 -10.56 -13.87 12.41
CA LYS A 244 -10.11 -14.90 11.44
C LYS A 244 -8.95 -14.43 10.56
N LYS A 245 -8.66 -13.13 10.53
CA LYS A 245 -7.53 -12.53 9.82
C LYS A 245 -6.29 -12.54 10.70
N PRO A 246 -5.08 -12.61 10.11
CA PRO A 246 -3.84 -12.44 10.87
C PRO A 246 -3.85 -11.12 11.63
N GLN A 247 -3.22 -11.12 12.81
CA GLN A 247 -3.01 -9.91 13.58
C GLN A 247 -2.13 -8.91 12.84
N ALA A 248 -2.11 -7.68 13.33
CA ALA A 248 -1.33 -6.58 12.77
C ALA A 248 0.14 -6.98 12.58
N ALA A 249 0.67 -6.64 11.42
CA ALA A 249 2.03 -6.97 11.04
C ALA A 249 2.62 -5.95 10.09
N TYR A 250 3.96 -5.91 10.02
CA TYR A 250 4.69 -5.24 8.95
C TYR A 250 5.76 -6.17 8.39
N ASN A 251 6.22 -5.86 7.18
CA ASN A 251 7.38 -6.52 6.56
C ASN A 251 8.58 -5.57 6.61
N LEU A 252 9.75 -6.11 6.94
CA LEU A 252 11.04 -5.45 6.83
C LEU A 252 11.83 -6.12 5.71
N PHE A 253 12.32 -5.32 4.78
CA PHE A 253 13.13 -5.79 3.66
C PHE A 253 14.52 -5.20 3.75
N SER A 254 15.54 -6.05 3.79
CA SER A 254 16.94 -5.64 3.70
C SER A 254 17.44 -5.89 2.28
N ILE A 255 17.84 -4.80 1.61
CA ILE A 255 18.29 -4.81 0.22
C ILE A 255 19.79 -4.51 0.21
N SER A 256 20.57 -5.41 -0.34
CA SER A 256 22.02 -5.27 -0.44
C SER A 256 22.54 -5.85 -1.78
N GLY A 257 23.84 -5.75 -2.03
CA GLY A 257 24.45 -6.19 -3.29
C GLY A 257 24.60 -5.06 -4.31
N ALA A 258 24.59 -5.40 -5.59
CA ALA A 258 24.82 -4.50 -6.71
C ALA A 258 23.87 -4.82 -7.87
N PRO A 259 23.78 -3.96 -8.91
CA PRO A 259 22.96 -4.23 -10.09
C PRO A 259 23.26 -5.60 -10.72
N GLY A 260 22.20 -6.42 -10.85
CA GLY A 260 22.29 -7.81 -11.36
C GLY A 260 22.57 -8.87 -10.30
N GLU A 261 23.04 -8.48 -9.12
CA GLU A 261 23.38 -9.38 -8.00
C GLU A 261 22.74 -8.91 -6.69
N TRP A 262 21.48 -8.48 -6.75
CA TRP A 262 20.74 -8.00 -5.60
C TRP A 262 20.39 -9.13 -4.63
N ILE A 263 20.62 -8.88 -3.35
CA ILE A 263 20.20 -9.73 -2.24
C ILE A 263 19.01 -9.08 -1.55
N LEU A 264 17.92 -9.84 -1.42
CA LEU A 264 16.68 -9.41 -0.77
C LEU A 264 16.36 -10.35 0.39
N ASP A 265 16.58 -9.91 1.59
CA ASP A 265 16.14 -10.58 2.80
C ASP A 265 14.81 -9.96 3.27
N TRP A 266 13.89 -10.81 3.72
CA TRP A 266 12.55 -10.45 4.15
C TRP A 266 12.25 -11.00 5.53
N GLU A 267 11.91 -10.10 6.43
CA GLU A 267 11.36 -10.41 7.74
C GLU A 267 9.90 -9.95 7.83
N ARG A 268 9.10 -10.66 8.61
CA ARG A 268 7.79 -10.21 9.04
C ARG A 268 7.75 -10.15 10.54
N HIS A 269 7.37 -8.98 11.05
CA HIS A 269 7.12 -8.72 12.45
C HIS A 269 5.61 -8.56 12.65
N ALA A 270 5.05 -9.21 13.66
CA ALA A 270 3.62 -9.22 13.93
C ALA A 270 3.33 -9.18 15.42
N LEU A 271 2.18 -8.64 15.77
CA LEU A 271 1.63 -8.81 17.10
C LEU A 271 1.34 -10.30 17.33
N THR A 272 1.68 -10.76 18.51
CA THR A 272 1.52 -12.16 18.92
C THR A 272 0.72 -12.27 20.23
N GLY A 273 -0.19 -13.24 20.31
CA GLY A 273 -1.04 -13.45 21.47
C GLY A 273 -2.05 -12.31 21.69
N ASP A 274 -2.41 -12.09 22.94
CA ASP A 274 -3.34 -11.03 23.38
C ASP A 274 -2.58 -9.77 23.85
N THR A 275 -1.27 -9.75 23.65
CA THR A 275 -0.37 -8.64 24.06
C THR A 275 -0.16 -7.66 22.92
N SER A 276 0.39 -6.48 23.26
CA SER A 276 0.90 -5.51 22.29
C SER A 276 2.38 -5.75 21.93
N GLU A 277 2.89 -6.96 22.17
CA GLU A 277 4.26 -7.34 21.83
C GLU A 277 4.38 -7.67 20.35
N VAL A 278 5.35 -7.08 19.69
CA VAL A 278 5.70 -7.33 18.30
C VAL A 278 6.87 -8.30 18.25
N SER A 279 6.73 -9.39 17.52
CA SER A 279 7.74 -10.44 17.41
C SER A 279 8.03 -10.78 15.95
N LEU A 280 9.26 -11.25 15.67
CA LEU A 280 9.63 -11.81 14.38
C LEU A 280 8.85 -13.13 14.16
N THR A 281 8.03 -13.17 13.11
CA THR A 281 7.19 -14.32 12.79
C THR A 281 7.58 -15.03 11.49
N HIS A 282 8.44 -14.40 10.68
CA HIS A 282 8.93 -14.97 9.42
C HIS A 282 10.26 -14.33 9.05
N ASN A 283 11.18 -15.14 8.51
CA ASN A 283 12.45 -14.68 7.95
C ASN A 283 12.80 -15.56 6.75
N GLN A 284 13.07 -14.94 5.59
CA GLN A 284 13.38 -15.65 4.36
C GLN A 284 14.21 -14.78 3.41
N ARG A 285 15.18 -15.39 2.71
CA ARG A 285 15.81 -14.78 1.54
C ARG A 285 14.94 -15.00 0.31
N LEU A 286 14.61 -13.92 -0.42
CA LEU A 286 13.77 -13.94 -1.62
C LEU A 286 14.57 -13.92 -2.92
N SER A 287 15.79 -13.35 -2.91
CA SER A 287 16.72 -13.34 -4.03
C SER A 287 18.17 -13.24 -3.53
N GLY A 288 19.09 -13.69 -4.33
CA GLY A 288 20.53 -13.71 -4.06
C GLY A 288 21.12 -15.01 -4.46
#